data_1c6c05e342940a7da34be1e7722e271d
#
_entry.id   1c6c05e342940a7da34be1e7722e271d
#
_cell.length_a   1.000
_cell.length_b   1.000
_cell.length_c   1.000
_cell.angle_alpha   90.00
_cell.angle_beta   90.00
_cell.angle_gamma   90.00
#
_symmetry.space_group_name_H-M   'P 1'
#
loop_
_entity.id
_entity.type
_entity.pdbx_description
1 polymer ?
#
loop_
_entity_poly.entity_id
_entity_poly.type
_entity_poly.pdbx_seq_one_letter_code
_entity_poly.pdbx_strand_id
1 'polypeptide(L)'
;MGKFEEVYAVNVNDKTEKKGHLTYLSWAFAWAEFKKLYPDATYKVNPFDGTFCSGNEKMGYMVQTQVTAGEQTYEMWLPVMDMRNNTVLQPKMTEINKTIMRCLTKNLAMFGLGLYIYAGEDLPEIPKDFEPITEKELREVWGVQEVGKTIKWYEKQLGIAFSEWGADECEAVRGVLQEQKETRKKSGA
;
A
#
# COMPACT_ATOMS: atom_id res chain seq x y z
N MET A 1 5.30 -24.76 -23.52
CA MET A 1 5.16 -23.68 -22.56
C MET A 1 3.74 -23.17 -22.66
N GLY A 2 2.98 -23.10 -21.57
CA GLY A 2 1.61 -22.61 -21.62
C GLY A 2 1.59 -21.10 -21.87
N LYS A 3 0.45 -20.58 -22.32
CA LYS A 3 0.33 -19.15 -22.65
C LYS A 3 0.54 -18.25 -21.43
N PHE A 4 0.15 -18.73 -20.23
CA PHE A 4 0.38 -18.01 -18.96
C PHE A 4 1.88 -17.85 -18.67
N GLU A 5 2.68 -18.90 -18.82
CA GLU A 5 4.13 -18.84 -18.58
C GLU A 5 4.84 -17.88 -19.54
N GLU A 6 4.36 -17.82 -20.79
CA GLU A 6 4.88 -16.90 -21.79
C GLU A 6 4.62 -15.44 -21.37
N VAL A 7 3.41 -15.13 -20.90
CA VAL A 7 3.03 -13.81 -20.41
C VAL A 7 3.74 -13.46 -19.11
N TYR A 8 3.84 -14.42 -18.17
CA TYR A 8 4.52 -14.25 -16.90
C TYR A 8 6.03 -13.98 -17.04
N ALA A 9 6.66 -14.52 -18.07
CA ALA A 9 8.07 -14.31 -18.36
C ALA A 9 8.41 -12.91 -18.90
N VAL A 10 7.40 -12.09 -19.22
CA VAL A 10 7.62 -10.71 -19.69
C VAL A 10 8.16 -9.85 -18.55
N ASN A 11 9.37 -9.34 -18.73
CA ASN A 11 9.97 -8.43 -17.77
C ASN A 11 9.41 -7.00 -17.94
N VAL A 12 8.72 -6.50 -16.92
CA VAL A 12 8.15 -5.15 -16.90
C VAL A 12 8.82 -4.23 -15.87
N ASN A 13 9.93 -4.65 -15.25
CA ASN A 13 10.57 -3.93 -14.13
C ASN A 13 11.05 -2.53 -14.53
N ASP A 14 11.55 -2.36 -15.74
CA ASP A 14 12.05 -1.08 -16.28
C ASP A 14 10.93 -0.07 -16.56
N LYS A 15 9.67 -0.49 -16.48
CA LYS A 15 8.47 0.31 -16.73
C LYS A 15 7.63 0.51 -15.47
N THR A 16 8.18 0.13 -14.33
CA THR A 16 7.54 0.34 -13.04
C THR A 16 8.03 1.62 -12.37
N GLU A 17 7.16 2.25 -11.62
CA GLU A 17 7.46 3.40 -10.77
C GLU A 17 7.24 3.02 -9.30
N LYS A 18 8.19 3.38 -8.45
CA LYS A 18 8.02 3.24 -7.00
C LYS A 18 7.35 4.47 -6.43
N LYS A 19 6.28 4.26 -5.64
CA LYS A 19 5.60 5.30 -4.85
C LYS A 19 5.50 4.82 -3.41
N GLY A 20 6.44 5.28 -2.58
CA GLY A 20 6.64 4.72 -1.25
C GLY A 20 7.16 3.28 -1.36
N HIS A 21 6.48 2.36 -0.68
CA HIS A 21 6.79 0.92 -0.71
C HIS A 21 6.05 0.16 -1.82
N LEU A 22 5.12 0.82 -2.53
CA LEU A 22 4.37 0.19 -3.61
C LEU A 22 5.06 0.37 -4.96
N THR A 23 4.95 -0.66 -5.79
CA THR A 23 5.44 -0.66 -7.17
C THR A 23 4.24 -0.54 -8.12
N TYR A 24 4.28 0.46 -8.99
CA TYR A 24 3.22 0.71 -9.96
C TYR A 24 3.69 0.42 -11.38
N LEU A 25 2.92 -0.38 -12.10
CA LEU A 25 3.07 -0.55 -13.54
C LEU A 25 2.07 0.37 -14.26
N SER A 26 2.57 1.18 -15.20
CA SER A 26 1.71 2.03 -16.01
C SER A 26 0.71 1.19 -16.81
N TRP A 27 -0.59 1.53 -16.70
CA TRP A 27 -1.65 0.81 -17.42
C TRP A 27 -1.46 0.84 -18.95
N ALA A 28 -0.97 1.95 -19.49
CA ALA A 28 -0.75 2.11 -20.92
C ALA A 28 0.36 1.17 -21.41
N PHE A 29 1.44 1.06 -20.62
CA PHE A 29 2.51 0.13 -20.92
C PHE A 29 2.05 -1.33 -20.78
N ALA A 30 1.37 -1.64 -19.66
CA ALA A 30 0.83 -2.97 -19.42
C ALA A 30 -0.09 -3.42 -20.57
N TRP A 31 -1.00 -2.54 -20.99
CA TRP A 31 -1.90 -2.82 -22.09
C TRP A 31 -1.16 -3.02 -23.43
N ALA A 32 -0.16 -2.17 -23.71
CA ALA A 32 0.63 -2.29 -24.94
C ALA A 32 1.40 -3.61 -25.01
N GLU A 33 2.07 -4.02 -23.92
CA GLU A 33 2.76 -5.31 -23.86
C GLU A 33 1.79 -6.49 -23.94
N PHE A 34 0.65 -6.39 -23.26
CA PHE A 34 -0.37 -7.43 -23.31
C PHE A 34 -0.93 -7.62 -24.73
N LYS A 35 -1.17 -6.53 -25.47
CA LYS A 35 -1.65 -6.56 -26.85
C LYS A 35 -0.65 -7.14 -27.85
N LYS A 36 0.65 -7.15 -27.55
CA LYS A 36 1.66 -7.84 -28.36
C LYS A 36 1.49 -9.36 -28.30
N LEU A 37 1.09 -9.89 -27.13
CA LEU A 37 0.89 -11.30 -26.87
C LEU A 37 -0.52 -11.78 -27.23
N TYR A 38 -1.50 -10.89 -27.05
CA TYR A 38 -2.92 -11.11 -27.35
C TYR A 38 -3.46 -9.96 -28.23
N PRO A 39 -3.20 -9.98 -29.55
CA PRO A 39 -3.65 -8.90 -30.45
C PRO A 39 -5.16 -8.63 -30.39
N ASP A 40 -5.97 -9.67 -30.16
CA ASP A 40 -7.41 -9.61 -30.11
C ASP A 40 -7.97 -9.33 -28.70
N ALA A 41 -7.09 -9.12 -27.70
CA ALA A 41 -7.55 -8.82 -26.35
C ALA A 41 -8.41 -7.57 -26.31
N THR A 42 -9.45 -7.62 -25.51
CA THR A 42 -10.37 -6.50 -25.23
C THR A 42 -10.53 -6.30 -23.75
N TYR A 43 -10.87 -5.09 -23.33
CA TYR A 43 -11.27 -4.85 -21.96
C TYR A 43 -12.58 -4.08 -21.91
N LYS A 44 -13.26 -4.21 -20.78
CA LYS A 44 -14.49 -3.51 -20.47
C LYS A 44 -14.43 -3.00 -19.04
N VAL A 45 -14.94 -1.79 -18.82
CA VAL A 45 -15.23 -1.27 -17.50
C VAL A 45 -16.69 -1.60 -17.21
N ASN A 46 -16.95 -2.36 -16.17
CA ASN A 46 -18.30 -2.79 -15.84
C ASN A 46 -19.05 -1.65 -15.13
N PRO A 47 -20.22 -1.22 -15.66
CA PRO A 47 -21.04 -0.24 -14.98
C PRO A 47 -21.88 -0.90 -13.88
N PHE A 48 -22.22 -0.12 -12.86
CA PHE A 48 -23.15 -0.45 -11.79
C PHE A 48 -24.30 0.59 -11.80
N ASP A 49 -25.49 0.20 -12.17
CA ASP A 49 -26.66 1.09 -12.21
C ASP A 49 -26.41 2.46 -12.85
N GLY A 50 -25.69 2.47 -13.98
CA GLY A 50 -25.36 3.68 -14.73
C GLY A 50 -24.13 4.45 -14.21
N THR A 51 -23.42 3.95 -13.21
CA THR A 51 -22.15 4.50 -12.71
C THR A 51 -21.01 3.51 -12.88
N PHE A 52 -19.74 3.97 -12.77
CA PHE A 52 -18.57 3.10 -12.87
C PHE A 52 -17.98 2.68 -11.51
N CYS A 53 -18.73 2.88 -10.43
CA CYS A 53 -18.36 2.39 -9.11
C CYS A 53 -19.60 1.93 -8.35
N SER A 54 -19.43 0.97 -7.46
CA SER A 54 -20.47 0.47 -6.56
C SER A 54 -20.00 0.61 -5.11
N GLY A 55 -20.93 0.95 -4.22
CA GLY A 55 -20.61 1.11 -2.80
C GLY A 55 -21.49 2.16 -2.13
N ASN A 56 -21.06 2.62 -0.97
CA ASN A 56 -21.72 3.66 -0.21
C ASN A 56 -20.73 4.42 0.69
N GLU A 57 -21.19 5.53 1.27
CA GLU A 57 -20.35 6.40 2.11
C GLU A 57 -19.88 5.77 3.43
N LYS A 58 -20.44 4.63 3.85
CA LYS A 58 -19.99 3.92 5.07
C LYS A 58 -18.86 2.93 4.79
N MET A 59 -18.92 2.27 3.63
CA MET A 59 -17.99 1.19 3.27
C MET A 59 -16.96 1.61 2.22
N GLY A 60 -17.18 2.74 1.57
CA GLY A 60 -16.44 3.16 0.39
C GLY A 60 -17.00 2.58 -0.90
N TYR A 61 -16.23 2.68 -1.96
CA TYR A 61 -16.64 2.32 -3.32
C TYR A 61 -15.62 1.41 -3.98
N MET A 62 -16.05 0.59 -4.91
CA MET A 62 -15.18 -0.25 -5.74
C MET A 62 -15.51 -0.10 -7.21
N VAL A 63 -14.54 -0.36 -8.05
CA VAL A 63 -14.68 -0.43 -9.51
C VAL A 63 -14.47 -1.87 -9.97
N GLN A 64 -14.93 -2.18 -11.18
CA GLN A 64 -14.72 -3.50 -11.78
C GLN A 64 -14.28 -3.35 -13.24
N THR A 65 -13.34 -4.17 -13.66
CA THR A 65 -12.90 -4.32 -15.05
C THR A 65 -13.01 -5.79 -15.48
N GLN A 66 -13.23 -6.00 -16.75
CA GLN A 66 -13.21 -7.30 -17.39
C GLN A 66 -12.17 -7.27 -18.52
N VAL A 67 -11.36 -8.31 -18.65
CA VAL A 67 -10.42 -8.49 -19.75
C VAL A 67 -10.70 -9.84 -20.39
N THR A 68 -10.82 -9.84 -21.71
CA THR A 68 -10.96 -11.05 -22.53
C THR A 68 -9.75 -11.18 -23.43
N ALA A 69 -9.07 -12.33 -23.41
CA ALA A 69 -7.91 -12.63 -24.26
C ALA A 69 -7.91 -14.13 -24.64
N GLY A 70 -7.95 -14.41 -25.91
CA GLY A 70 -8.24 -15.76 -26.41
C GLY A 70 -9.60 -16.26 -25.91
N GLU A 71 -9.61 -17.47 -25.32
CA GLU A 71 -10.82 -18.08 -24.77
C GLU A 71 -11.07 -17.73 -23.29
N GLN A 72 -10.17 -16.95 -22.67
CA GLN A 72 -10.25 -16.62 -21.24
C GLN A 72 -10.81 -15.23 -21.02
N THR A 73 -11.63 -15.11 -19.98
CA THR A 73 -12.16 -13.83 -19.50
C THR A 73 -12.01 -13.78 -18.00
N TYR A 74 -11.34 -12.73 -17.51
CA TYR A 74 -11.19 -12.46 -16.08
C TYR A 74 -11.85 -11.14 -15.72
N GLU A 75 -12.43 -11.13 -14.54
CA GLU A 75 -12.96 -9.93 -13.90
C GLU A 75 -12.08 -9.60 -12.68
N MET A 76 -11.85 -8.32 -12.49
CA MET A 76 -11.11 -7.79 -11.36
C MET A 76 -11.88 -6.62 -10.77
N TRP A 77 -11.88 -6.53 -9.46
CA TRP A 77 -12.42 -5.38 -8.74
C TRP A 77 -11.33 -4.75 -7.86
N LEU A 78 -11.46 -3.45 -7.61
CA LEU A 78 -10.52 -2.71 -6.78
C LEU A 78 -11.28 -1.63 -6.01
N PRO A 79 -11.08 -1.52 -4.67
CA PRO A 79 -11.64 -0.42 -3.90
C PRO A 79 -10.99 0.91 -4.28
N VAL A 80 -11.78 1.99 -4.19
CA VAL A 80 -11.26 3.35 -4.34
C VAL A 80 -10.52 3.72 -3.08
N MET A 81 -9.21 3.93 -3.21
CA MET A 81 -8.28 4.18 -2.09
C MET A 81 -7.41 5.40 -2.37
N ASP A 82 -7.01 6.07 -1.29
CA ASP A 82 -6.01 7.12 -1.33
C ASP A 82 -4.57 6.56 -1.54
N MET A 83 -3.57 7.42 -1.45
CA MET A 83 -2.16 7.04 -1.61
C MET A 83 -1.60 6.21 -0.45
N ARG A 84 -2.33 6.14 0.67
CA ARG A 84 -1.98 5.35 1.86
C ARG A 84 -2.82 4.08 1.99
N ASN A 85 -3.52 3.70 0.91
CA ASN A 85 -4.48 2.58 0.86
C ASN A 85 -5.69 2.73 1.80
N ASN A 86 -5.98 3.93 2.32
CA ASN A 86 -7.20 4.15 3.08
C ASN A 86 -8.39 4.24 2.13
N THR A 87 -9.52 3.70 2.55
CA THR A 87 -10.79 3.78 1.81
C THR A 87 -11.24 5.22 1.63
N VAL A 88 -11.56 5.61 0.40
CA VAL A 88 -12.16 6.92 0.10
C VAL A 88 -13.67 6.80 0.14
N LEU A 89 -14.31 7.49 1.10
CA LEU A 89 -15.77 7.40 1.32
C LEU A 89 -16.59 8.26 0.36
N GLN A 90 -16.01 9.31 -0.21
CA GLN A 90 -16.64 10.20 -1.19
C GLN A 90 -15.69 10.46 -2.37
N PRO A 91 -15.47 9.45 -3.24
CA PRO A 91 -14.50 9.56 -4.31
C PRO A 91 -14.96 10.52 -5.41
N LYS A 92 -14.03 11.35 -5.88
CA LYS A 92 -14.23 12.17 -7.08
C LYS A 92 -14.07 11.30 -8.34
N MET A 93 -14.65 11.74 -9.44
CA MET A 93 -14.53 11.02 -10.73
C MET A 93 -13.08 10.81 -11.17
N THR A 94 -12.16 11.71 -10.79
CA THR A 94 -10.73 11.54 -11.06
C THR A 94 -10.11 10.40 -10.29
N GLU A 95 -10.56 10.14 -9.07
CA GLU A 95 -10.09 9.03 -8.22
C GLU A 95 -10.68 7.70 -8.71
N ILE A 96 -11.96 7.72 -9.09
CA ILE A 96 -12.62 6.56 -9.73
C ILE A 96 -11.88 6.17 -11.01
N ASN A 97 -11.58 7.12 -11.90
CA ASN A 97 -10.86 6.86 -13.14
C ASN A 97 -9.45 6.30 -12.89
N LYS A 98 -8.70 6.87 -11.93
CA LYS A 98 -7.38 6.32 -11.53
C LYS A 98 -7.50 4.89 -11.03
N THR A 99 -8.54 4.60 -10.24
CA THR A 99 -8.78 3.25 -9.70
C THR A 99 -9.15 2.27 -10.80
N ILE A 100 -9.96 2.68 -11.79
CA ILE A 100 -10.27 1.86 -12.98
C ILE A 100 -9.00 1.45 -13.73
N MET A 101 -8.06 2.37 -13.96
CA MET A 101 -6.80 2.07 -14.65
C MET A 101 -5.90 1.14 -13.83
N ARG A 102 -5.84 1.31 -12.51
CA ARG A 102 -5.15 0.38 -11.59
C ARG A 102 -5.81 -1.01 -11.61
N CYS A 103 -7.13 -1.06 -11.59
CA CYS A 103 -7.92 -2.28 -11.67
C CYS A 103 -7.64 -3.03 -12.97
N LEU A 104 -7.58 -2.33 -14.12
CA LEU A 104 -7.21 -2.90 -15.40
C LEU A 104 -5.82 -3.54 -15.35
N THR A 105 -4.82 -2.85 -14.80
CA THR A 105 -3.45 -3.39 -14.68
C THR A 105 -3.42 -4.66 -13.82
N LYS A 106 -4.14 -4.70 -12.69
CA LYS A 106 -4.28 -5.91 -11.87
C LYS A 106 -5.01 -7.03 -12.62
N ASN A 107 -5.99 -6.71 -13.46
CA ASN A 107 -6.68 -7.70 -14.26
C ASN A 107 -5.74 -8.34 -15.30
N LEU A 108 -4.85 -7.56 -15.94
CA LEU A 108 -3.82 -8.10 -16.84
C LEU A 108 -2.84 -9.03 -16.12
N ALA A 109 -2.57 -8.77 -14.84
CA ALA A 109 -1.75 -9.63 -14.01
C ALA A 109 -2.36 -11.03 -13.80
N MET A 110 -3.68 -11.17 -13.84
CA MET A 110 -4.34 -12.48 -13.78
C MET A 110 -4.00 -13.38 -14.97
N PHE A 111 -3.60 -12.80 -16.11
CA PHE A 111 -3.07 -13.52 -17.27
C PHE A 111 -1.57 -13.78 -17.18
N GLY A 112 -0.89 -13.28 -16.13
CA GLY A 112 0.55 -13.43 -15.87
C GLY A 112 1.37 -12.13 -15.98
N LEU A 113 0.90 -11.09 -16.70
CA LEU A 113 1.71 -9.90 -16.98
C LEU A 113 2.04 -9.09 -15.72
N GLY A 114 3.31 -9.14 -15.30
CA GLY A 114 3.77 -8.43 -14.13
C GLY A 114 3.15 -8.92 -12.81
N LEU A 115 2.61 -10.15 -12.77
CA LEU A 115 1.97 -10.71 -11.56
C LEU A 115 2.92 -10.69 -10.36
N TYR A 116 4.21 -10.89 -10.58
CA TYR A 116 5.24 -10.87 -9.54
C TYR A 116 5.39 -9.50 -8.84
N ILE A 117 4.93 -8.41 -9.44
CA ILE A 117 4.92 -7.08 -8.81
C ILE A 117 3.99 -7.07 -7.60
N TYR A 118 2.88 -7.80 -7.69
CA TYR A 118 1.85 -7.88 -6.66
C TYR A 118 2.11 -9.00 -5.64
N ALA A 119 3.15 -9.81 -5.86
CA ALA A 119 3.54 -10.83 -4.90
C ALA A 119 4.00 -10.16 -3.60
N GLY A 120 3.25 -10.35 -2.54
CA GLY A 120 3.50 -9.73 -1.23
C GLY A 120 2.64 -8.50 -0.91
N GLU A 121 1.86 -7.95 -1.84
CA GLU A 121 0.93 -6.84 -1.51
C GLU A 121 -0.12 -7.21 -0.46
N ASP A 122 -0.54 -8.47 -0.41
CA ASP A 122 -1.52 -8.99 0.54
C ASP A 122 -0.86 -9.73 1.72
N LEU A 123 0.48 -9.80 1.76
CA LEU A 123 1.16 -10.31 2.93
C LEU A 123 1.05 -9.28 4.05
N PRO A 124 0.81 -9.72 5.30
CA PRO A 124 0.96 -8.84 6.45
C PRO A 124 2.32 -8.14 6.32
N GLU A 125 2.36 -6.83 6.52
CA GLU A 125 3.64 -6.14 6.58
C GLU A 125 4.50 -6.91 7.57
N ILE A 126 5.58 -7.55 7.06
CA ILE A 126 6.61 -8.05 7.96
C ILE A 126 7.12 -6.78 8.63
N PRO A 127 6.96 -6.62 9.95
CA PRO A 127 7.52 -5.45 10.62
C PRO A 127 8.96 -5.36 10.13
N LYS A 128 9.33 -4.27 9.49
CA LYS A 128 10.75 -3.92 9.28
C LYS A 128 11.40 -4.23 10.60
N ASP A 129 12.48 -5.01 10.62
CA ASP A 129 13.13 -5.49 11.83
C ASP A 129 12.89 -4.52 12.98
N PHE A 130 11.78 -4.78 13.69
CA PHE A 130 11.29 -3.89 14.72
C PHE A 130 12.26 -4.03 15.87
N GLU A 131 13.13 -3.06 16.01
CA GLU A 131 13.95 -2.96 17.21
C GLU A 131 13.11 -2.30 18.31
N PRO A 132 12.73 -3.05 19.36
CA PRO A 132 12.05 -2.46 20.50
C PRO A 132 12.86 -1.29 21.03
N ILE A 133 12.18 -0.19 21.39
CA ILE A 133 12.88 0.91 22.05
C ILE A 133 13.40 0.42 23.41
N THR A 134 14.68 0.66 23.65
CA THR A 134 15.31 0.18 24.88
C THR A 134 15.24 1.24 25.98
N GLU A 135 15.18 0.80 27.23
CA GLU A 135 15.27 1.73 28.37
C GLU A 135 16.58 2.55 28.31
N LYS A 136 17.64 2.02 27.70
CA LYS A 136 18.91 2.74 27.49
C LYS A 136 18.71 3.94 26.56
N GLU A 137 18.02 3.79 25.42
CA GLU A 137 17.69 4.90 24.51
C GLU A 137 16.88 5.99 25.21
N LEU A 138 15.90 5.58 26.03
CA LEU A 138 15.07 6.50 26.81
C LEU A 138 15.89 7.26 27.86
N ARG A 139 16.82 6.59 28.55
CA ARG A 139 17.70 7.20 29.55
C ARG A 139 18.64 8.24 28.95
N GLU A 140 19.07 8.07 27.73
CA GLU A 140 19.94 9.04 27.04
C GLU A 140 19.26 10.40 26.82
N VAL A 141 17.93 10.41 26.68
CA VAL A 141 17.15 11.64 26.44
C VAL A 141 16.53 12.18 27.72
N TRP A 142 15.89 11.32 28.50
CA TRP A 142 15.13 11.73 29.68
C TRP A 142 15.97 11.74 30.97
N GLY A 143 17.11 11.07 30.97
CA GLY A 143 17.98 10.92 32.14
C GLY A 143 17.51 9.80 33.08
N VAL A 144 18.45 9.32 33.87
CA VAL A 144 18.24 8.14 34.76
C VAL A 144 17.14 8.35 35.79
N GLN A 145 16.94 9.58 36.25
CA GLN A 145 15.95 9.89 37.32
C GLN A 145 14.52 10.02 36.78
N GLU A 146 14.36 10.45 35.54
CA GLU A 146 13.04 10.74 34.95
C GLU A 146 12.49 9.60 34.05
N VAL A 147 13.36 8.71 33.56
CA VAL A 147 12.97 7.66 32.61
C VAL A 147 11.83 6.79 33.12
N GLY A 148 11.91 6.35 34.39
CA GLY A 148 10.88 5.50 34.98
C GLY A 148 9.52 6.19 35.17
N LYS A 149 9.50 7.51 35.46
CA LYS A 149 8.28 8.30 35.55
C LYS A 149 7.67 8.50 34.18
N THR A 150 8.50 8.77 33.19
CA THR A 150 8.06 9.01 31.82
C THR A 150 7.52 7.74 31.18
N ILE A 151 8.15 6.58 31.38
CA ILE A 151 7.65 5.28 30.95
C ILE A 151 6.25 5.05 31.53
N LYS A 152 6.07 5.20 32.86
CA LYS A 152 4.77 5.03 33.53
C LYS A 152 3.70 5.99 33.00
N TRP A 153 4.09 7.18 32.63
CA TRP A 153 3.17 8.14 32.01
C TRP A 153 2.69 7.64 30.65
N TYR A 154 3.60 7.15 29.80
CA TYR A 154 3.24 6.58 28.50
C TYR A 154 2.41 5.32 28.64
N GLU A 155 2.76 4.39 29.53
CA GLU A 155 1.95 3.20 29.85
C GLU A 155 0.51 3.56 30.19
N LYS A 156 0.34 4.61 30.99
CA LYS A 156 -1.00 5.12 31.35
C LYS A 156 -1.74 5.73 30.16
N GLN A 157 -1.05 6.45 29.26
CA GLN A 157 -1.66 7.06 28.08
C GLN A 157 -2.04 6.02 27.02
N LEU A 158 -1.18 5.03 26.79
CA LEU A 158 -1.35 3.99 25.80
C LEU A 158 -2.19 2.81 26.29
N GLY A 159 -2.31 2.65 27.60
CA GLY A 159 -3.04 1.51 28.20
C GLY A 159 -2.33 0.17 28.11
N ILE A 160 -1.04 0.15 27.74
CA ILE A 160 -0.23 -1.05 27.55
C ILE A 160 1.12 -0.91 28.27
N ALA A 161 1.65 -2.01 28.78
CA ALA A 161 2.96 -2.05 29.46
C ALA A 161 4.10 -1.77 28.50
N PHE A 162 5.19 -1.16 28.96
CA PHE A 162 6.38 -0.85 28.15
C PHE A 162 6.96 -2.08 27.43
N SER A 163 6.91 -3.23 28.08
CA SER A 163 7.33 -4.51 27.52
C SER A 163 6.48 -5.02 26.34
N GLU A 164 5.29 -4.43 26.15
CA GLU A 164 4.31 -4.80 25.13
C GLU A 164 4.20 -3.75 24.02
N TRP A 165 5.03 -2.69 24.05
CA TRP A 165 5.02 -1.68 22.99
C TRP A 165 5.43 -2.28 21.66
N GLY A 166 4.55 -2.13 20.67
CA GLY A 166 4.76 -2.53 19.28
C GLY A 166 5.53 -1.49 18.46
N ALA A 167 5.53 -1.67 17.16
CA ALA A 167 6.25 -0.80 16.22
C ALA A 167 5.72 0.63 16.25
N ASP A 168 4.40 0.81 16.29
CA ASP A 168 3.73 2.12 16.24
C ASP A 168 4.03 2.94 17.50
N GLU A 169 3.97 2.33 18.68
CA GLU A 169 4.26 2.99 19.95
C GLU A 169 5.73 3.40 20.02
N CYS A 170 6.62 2.50 19.61
CA CYS A 170 8.06 2.79 19.62
C CYS A 170 8.43 3.87 18.60
N GLU A 171 7.81 3.90 17.43
CA GLU A 171 8.04 4.94 16.42
C GLU A 171 7.54 6.30 16.91
N ALA A 172 6.36 6.35 17.51
CA ALA A 172 5.80 7.57 18.11
C ALA A 172 6.72 8.14 19.19
N VAL A 173 7.21 7.29 20.09
CA VAL A 173 8.12 7.71 21.17
C VAL A 173 9.49 8.12 20.60
N ARG A 174 10.04 7.43 19.61
CA ARG A 174 11.29 7.84 18.94
C ARG A 174 11.18 9.20 18.27
N GLY A 175 10.03 9.52 17.66
CA GLY A 175 9.76 10.84 17.12
C GLY A 175 9.89 11.94 18.18
N VAL A 176 9.25 11.74 19.34
CA VAL A 176 9.34 12.68 20.48
C VAL A 176 10.77 12.81 21.02
N LEU A 177 11.50 11.69 21.12
CA LEU A 177 12.89 11.71 21.55
C LEU A 177 13.78 12.52 20.62
N GLN A 178 13.56 12.41 19.31
CA GLN A 178 14.33 13.14 18.31
C GLN A 178 14.08 14.65 18.37
N GLU A 179 12.81 15.06 18.49
CA GLU A 179 12.45 16.47 18.68
C GLU A 179 13.09 17.07 19.94
N GLN A 180 13.08 16.32 21.05
CA GLN A 180 13.71 16.77 22.30
C GLN A 180 15.25 16.87 22.18
N LYS A 181 15.90 15.94 21.47
CA LYS A 181 17.34 16.03 21.19
C LYS A 181 17.70 17.27 20.38
N GLU A 182 16.89 17.58 19.36
CA GLU A 182 17.09 18.78 18.53
C GLU A 182 16.87 20.08 19.29
N THR A 183 15.83 20.11 20.13
CA THR A 183 15.52 21.29 20.97
C THR A 183 16.64 21.56 21.99
N ARG A 184 17.20 20.51 22.59
CA ARG A 184 18.33 20.64 23.52
C ARG A 184 19.61 21.12 22.82
N LYS A 185 19.87 20.67 21.60
CA LYS A 185 21.00 21.16 20.79
C LYS A 185 20.90 22.63 20.45
N LYS A 186 19.66 23.13 20.20
CA LYS A 186 19.39 24.53 19.89
C LYS A 186 19.44 25.46 21.13
N SER A 187 19.16 24.93 22.32
CA SER A 187 19.16 25.70 23.58
C SER A 187 20.49 25.67 24.34
N GLY A 188 21.44 24.87 23.88
CA GLY A 188 22.78 24.75 24.50
C GLY A 188 23.91 25.37 23.67
N ALA A 189 23.57 26.23 22.69
CA ALA A 189 24.52 27.02 21.88
C ALA A 189 24.53 28.47 22.31
#